data_5c3d76962028ecaed7b1c7b66371b0ce
#
_entry.id   5c3d76962028ecaed7b1c7b66371b0ce
#
_cell.length_a   1.000
_cell.length_b   1.000
_cell.length_c   1.000
_cell.angle_alpha   90.00
_cell.angle_beta   90.00
_cell.angle_gamma   90.00
#
_symmetry.space_group_name_H-M   'P 1'
#
loop_
_entity.id
_entity.type
_entity.pdbx_description
1 polymer ?
#
loop_
_entity_poly.entity_id
_entity_poly.type
_entity_poly.pdbx_seq_one_letter_code
_entity_poly.pdbx_strand_id
1 'polypeptide(L)'
;MSLKLYYDLMSQPSRALYILLKIIKCDFEPKIVDLRQAEHYSEEFTAINRFQKVPVIDHNGFILTESIAILKYLSRENIIPESLYPKESKVQAQVEEFLEWQHAGLRLHCAMYFRVKYLNPIMFGKPLDARALTGYESRMEAALTDFNTKWLGRGTDFIIGNSPTVADLIAACELEQPRMAGYNPSESFKNIDVWLKKVREHFNPYYDEGHVIVNKIIKKNSTVTSKV
;
A
#
# COMPACT_ATOMS: atom_id res chain seq x y z
N MET A 1 16.73 20.81 -4.85
CA MET A 1 16.44 19.41 -5.25
C MET A 1 14.95 19.35 -5.58
N SER A 2 14.56 18.99 -6.79
CA SER A 2 13.13 18.97 -7.19
C SER A 2 12.70 17.50 -7.30
N LEU A 3 11.87 17.07 -6.36
CA LEU A 3 11.21 15.74 -6.39
C LEU A 3 9.72 15.95 -6.63
N LYS A 4 9.17 15.33 -7.69
CA LYS A 4 7.72 15.28 -7.91
C LYS A 4 7.23 13.86 -7.63
N LEU A 5 6.08 13.74 -6.99
CA LEU A 5 5.38 12.48 -6.80
C LEU A 5 4.05 12.50 -7.56
N TYR A 6 3.92 11.65 -8.58
CA TYR A 6 2.66 11.39 -9.27
C TYR A 6 1.93 10.26 -8.54
N TYR A 7 0.75 10.52 -8.01
CA TYR A 7 0.08 9.58 -7.11
C TYR A 7 -1.44 9.75 -7.07
N ASP A 8 -2.12 8.74 -6.57
CA ASP A 8 -3.49 8.81 -6.05
C ASP A 8 -3.57 7.99 -4.76
N LEU A 9 -4.21 8.51 -3.72
CA LEU A 9 -4.36 7.82 -2.43
C LEU A 9 -5.32 6.61 -2.48
N MET A 10 -6.01 6.34 -3.60
CA MET A 10 -6.67 5.06 -3.87
C MET A 10 -5.66 3.91 -4.06
N SER A 11 -4.45 4.22 -4.53
CA SER A 11 -3.39 3.25 -4.79
C SER A 11 -2.59 2.97 -3.53
N GLN A 12 -2.47 1.70 -3.14
CA GLN A 12 -1.70 1.27 -1.97
C GLN A 12 -0.24 1.75 -2.00
N PRO A 13 0.53 1.47 -3.08
CA PRO A 13 1.92 1.91 -3.12
C PRO A 13 2.08 3.43 -3.20
N SER A 14 1.09 4.14 -3.74
CA SER A 14 1.08 5.61 -3.70
C SER A 14 0.93 6.13 -2.28
N ARG A 15 0.02 5.53 -1.49
CA ARG A 15 -0.13 5.88 -0.07
C ARG A 15 1.17 5.67 0.70
N ALA A 16 1.83 4.53 0.50
CA ALA A 16 3.07 4.22 1.20
C ALA A 16 4.17 5.24 0.89
N LEU A 17 4.37 5.61 -0.38
CA LEU A 17 5.35 6.63 -0.75
C LEU A 17 4.96 8.02 -0.23
N TYR A 18 3.67 8.38 -0.32
CA TYR A 18 3.18 9.65 0.20
C TYR A 18 3.45 9.77 1.71
N ILE A 19 3.04 8.78 2.50
CA ILE A 19 3.26 8.74 3.96
C ILE A 19 4.76 8.80 4.27
N LEU A 20 5.58 8.02 3.56
CA LEU A 20 7.02 7.99 3.75
C LEU A 20 7.64 9.38 3.54
N LEU A 21 7.37 10.03 2.40
CA LEU A 21 7.93 11.35 2.09
C LEU A 21 7.48 12.41 3.12
N LYS A 22 6.24 12.32 3.61
CA LYS A 22 5.73 13.21 4.67
C LYS A 22 6.45 12.97 6.00
N ILE A 23 6.64 11.72 6.43
CA ILE A 23 7.31 11.35 7.68
C ILE A 23 8.77 11.83 7.71
N ILE A 24 9.48 11.64 6.62
CA ILE A 24 10.88 12.07 6.53
C ILE A 24 11.04 13.56 6.22
N LYS A 25 9.92 14.28 6.13
CA LYS A 25 9.87 15.73 5.82
C LYS A 25 10.61 16.07 4.52
N CYS A 26 10.54 15.17 3.55
CA CYS A 26 11.07 15.40 2.22
C CYS A 26 10.21 16.46 1.52
N ASP A 27 10.84 17.50 0.99
CA ASP A 27 10.15 18.46 0.14
C ASP A 27 9.90 17.84 -1.23
N PHE A 28 8.61 17.73 -1.60
CA PHE A 28 8.20 17.21 -2.90
C PHE A 28 6.99 17.95 -3.45
N GLU A 29 6.93 18.06 -4.76
CA GLU A 29 5.77 18.61 -5.49
C GLU A 29 4.73 17.50 -5.69
N PRO A 30 3.52 17.60 -5.10
CA PRO A 30 2.47 16.60 -5.31
C PRO A 30 1.83 16.77 -6.70
N LYS A 31 1.79 15.69 -7.46
CA LYS A 31 1.12 15.59 -8.76
C LYS A 31 0.01 14.53 -8.65
N ILE A 32 -1.21 14.98 -8.39
CA ILE A 32 -2.35 14.08 -8.29
C ILE A 32 -2.71 13.56 -9.68
N VAL A 33 -2.92 12.24 -9.78
CA VAL A 33 -3.41 11.54 -10.98
C VAL A 33 -4.70 10.83 -10.59
N ASP A 34 -5.86 11.42 -10.88
CA ASP A 34 -7.15 10.88 -10.42
C ASP A 34 -7.49 9.57 -11.15
N LEU A 35 -7.31 8.44 -10.44
CA LEU A 35 -7.61 7.11 -10.96
C LEU A 35 -9.10 6.91 -11.24
N ARG A 36 -9.97 7.62 -10.53
CA ARG A 36 -11.43 7.53 -10.70
C ARG A 36 -11.90 8.25 -11.96
N GLN A 37 -11.15 9.27 -12.41
CA GLN A 37 -11.35 9.96 -13.69
C GLN A 37 -10.54 9.35 -14.82
N ALA A 38 -9.85 8.23 -14.56
CA ALA A 38 -9.01 7.54 -15.54
C ALA A 38 -7.86 8.37 -16.11
N GLU A 39 -7.39 9.41 -15.39
CA GLU A 39 -6.30 10.29 -15.82
C GLU A 39 -5.00 9.54 -16.12
N HIS A 40 -4.79 8.38 -15.46
CA HIS A 40 -3.63 7.52 -15.72
C HIS A 40 -3.61 6.92 -17.14
N TYR A 41 -4.70 7.02 -17.90
CA TYR A 41 -4.79 6.62 -19.32
C TYR A 41 -4.66 7.81 -20.29
N SER A 42 -4.52 9.03 -19.79
CA SER A 42 -4.33 10.20 -20.65
C SER A 42 -3.00 10.11 -21.43
N GLU A 43 -2.93 10.81 -22.56
CA GLU A 43 -1.70 10.90 -23.36
C GLU A 43 -0.58 11.56 -22.55
N GLU A 44 -0.90 12.61 -21.80
CA GLU A 44 0.05 13.34 -20.95
C GLU A 44 0.67 12.42 -19.90
N PHE A 45 -0.15 11.63 -19.20
CA PHE A 45 0.39 10.72 -18.19
C PHE A 45 1.08 9.50 -18.81
N THR A 46 0.61 9.02 -19.97
CA THR A 46 1.26 7.93 -20.72
C THR A 46 2.67 8.33 -21.17
N ALA A 47 2.90 9.60 -21.51
CA ALA A 47 4.24 10.13 -21.81
C ALA A 47 5.18 10.10 -20.59
N ILE A 48 4.63 10.22 -19.36
CA ILE A 48 5.39 10.11 -18.11
C ILE A 48 5.61 8.64 -17.75
N ASN A 49 4.56 7.82 -17.81
CA ASN A 49 4.62 6.40 -17.52
C ASN A 49 3.88 5.56 -18.56
N ARG A 50 4.64 4.91 -19.43
CA ARG A 50 4.12 3.99 -20.46
C ARG A 50 3.29 2.84 -19.92
N PHE A 51 3.40 2.50 -18.61
CA PHE A 51 2.62 1.44 -17.96
C PHE A 51 1.30 1.97 -17.38
N GLN A 52 1.04 3.29 -17.44
CA GLN A 52 -0.22 3.90 -17.01
C GLN A 52 -0.58 3.56 -15.56
N LYS A 53 0.42 3.60 -14.66
CA LYS A 53 0.27 3.27 -13.25
C LYS A 53 0.91 4.33 -12.36
N VAL A 54 0.34 4.50 -11.17
CA VAL A 54 0.94 5.27 -10.07
C VAL A 54 1.40 4.31 -8.96
N PRO A 55 2.44 4.70 -8.18
CA PRO A 55 3.16 5.96 -8.17
C PRO A 55 4.26 6.06 -9.22
N VAL A 56 4.66 7.30 -9.53
CA VAL A 56 5.84 7.65 -10.32
C VAL A 56 6.56 8.79 -9.60
N ILE A 57 7.87 8.82 -9.62
CA ILE A 57 8.64 10.01 -9.24
C ILE A 57 9.33 10.64 -10.45
N ASP A 58 9.50 11.96 -10.40
CA ASP A 58 10.43 12.71 -11.23
C ASP A 58 11.41 13.41 -10.29
N HIS A 59 12.65 12.93 -10.27
CA HIS A 59 13.70 13.51 -9.45
C HIS A 59 14.72 14.22 -10.34
N ASN A 60 14.58 15.55 -10.44
CA ASN A 60 15.42 16.41 -11.30
C ASN A 60 15.44 15.96 -12.79
N GLY A 61 14.31 15.54 -13.33
CA GLY A 61 14.17 15.03 -14.69
C GLY A 61 14.40 13.52 -14.83
N PHE A 62 14.82 12.83 -13.78
CA PHE A 62 14.91 11.36 -13.77
C PHE A 62 13.56 10.78 -13.36
N ILE A 63 12.85 10.18 -14.32
CA ILE A 63 11.55 9.55 -14.10
C ILE A 63 11.77 8.09 -13.72
N LEU A 64 11.17 7.67 -12.58
CA LEU A 64 11.23 6.29 -12.11
C LEU A 64 9.84 5.79 -11.72
N THR A 65 9.52 4.58 -12.18
CA THR A 65 8.30 3.84 -11.87
C THR A 65 8.62 2.67 -10.95
N GLU A 66 7.59 1.90 -10.55
CA GLU A 66 7.66 0.77 -9.61
C GLU A 66 8.03 1.20 -8.17
N SER A 67 7.08 1.09 -7.27
CA SER A 67 7.19 1.60 -5.89
C SER A 67 8.43 1.07 -5.15
N ILE A 68 8.79 -0.20 -5.33
CA ILE A 68 9.95 -0.79 -4.66
C ILE A 68 11.26 -0.28 -5.30
N ALA A 69 11.29 -0.12 -6.62
CA ALA A 69 12.44 0.51 -7.28
C ALA A 69 12.63 1.96 -6.83
N ILE A 70 11.53 2.70 -6.65
CA ILE A 70 11.54 4.07 -6.10
C ILE A 70 12.10 4.08 -4.68
N LEU A 71 11.66 3.19 -3.79
CA LEU A 71 12.18 3.08 -2.43
C LEU A 71 13.69 2.80 -2.42
N LYS A 72 14.13 1.81 -3.21
CA LYS A 72 15.56 1.47 -3.34
C LYS A 72 16.40 2.64 -3.88
N TYR A 73 15.85 3.38 -4.86
CA TYR A 73 16.51 4.57 -5.40
C TYR A 73 16.63 5.68 -4.36
N LEU A 74 15.53 6.06 -3.70
CA LEU A 74 15.52 7.12 -2.70
C LEU A 74 16.42 6.78 -1.48
N SER A 75 16.56 5.50 -1.14
CA SER A 75 17.50 5.04 -0.11
C SER A 75 18.94 5.24 -0.54
N ARG A 76 19.31 4.90 -1.80
CA ARG A 76 20.68 5.13 -2.34
C ARG A 76 21.03 6.61 -2.43
N GLU A 77 20.05 7.46 -2.75
CA GLU A 77 20.21 8.92 -2.75
C GLU A 77 20.26 9.53 -1.33
N ASN A 78 20.23 8.72 -0.27
CA ASN A 78 20.20 9.14 1.14
C ASN A 78 18.99 10.04 1.49
N ILE A 79 17.89 9.95 0.74
CA ILE A 79 16.64 10.66 1.02
C ILE A 79 15.86 9.90 2.10
N ILE A 80 15.84 8.56 2.06
CA ILE A 80 15.25 7.74 3.11
C ILE A 80 16.33 7.47 4.18
N PRO A 81 16.05 7.78 5.46
CA PRO A 81 17.00 7.53 6.55
C PRO A 81 17.19 6.02 6.79
N GLU A 82 18.36 5.65 7.29
CA GLU A 82 18.72 4.25 7.59
C GLU A 82 17.82 3.61 8.64
N SER A 83 17.17 4.39 9.49
CA SER A 83 16.18 3.89 10.45
C SER A 83 14.95 3.29 9.78
N LEU A 84 14.59 3.74 8.55
CA LEU A 84 13.45 3.24 7.79
C LEU A 84 13.86 2.31 6.65
N TYR A 85 15.05 2.48 6.08
CA TYR A 85 15.63 1.59 5.09
C TYR A 85 17.08 1.28 5.47
N PRO A 86 17.31 0.23 6.28
CA PRO A 86 18.63 -0.09 6.81
C PRO A 86 19.67 -0.36 5.72
N LYS A 87 20.91 0.07 5.95
CA LYS A 87 22.07 -0.16 5.07
C LYS A 87 22.95 -1.31 5.55
N GLU A 88 22.77 -1.79 6.81
CA GLU A 88 23.43 -3.01 7.24
C GLU A 88 22.98 -4.17 6.34
N SER A 89 23.94 -4.85 5.73
CA SER A 89 23.69 -5.76 4.60
C SER A 89 22.67 -6.87 4.90
N LYS A 90 22.71 -7.49 6.09
CA LYS A 90 21.80 -8.58 6.44
C LYS A 90 20.39 -8.06 6.74
N VAL A 91 20.28 -6.94 7.46
CA VAL A 91 18.98 -6.34 7.78
C VAL A 91 18.34 -5.78 6.51
N GLN A 92 19.13 -5.16 5.63
CA GLN A 92 18.67 -4.71 4.33
C GLN A 92 18.13 -5.87 3.49
N ALA A 93 18.87 -6.99 3.45
CA ALA A 93 18.43 -8.18 2.73
C ALA A 93 17.11 -8.75 3.27
N GLN A 94 16.87 -8.70 4.58
CA GLN A 94 15.60 -9.12 5.18
C GLN A 94 14.45 -8.18 4.81
N VAL A 95 14.69 -6.86 4.79
CA VAL A 95 13.70 -5.89 4.29
C VAL A 95 13.37 -6.19 2.83
N GLU A 96 14.37 -6.42 2.00
CA GLU A 96 14.19 -6.70 0.58
C GLU A 96 13.53 -8.07 0.34
N GLU A 97 13.82 -9.09 1.15
CA GLU A 97 13.11 -10.38 1.14
C GLU A 97 11.60 -10.17 1.31
N PHE A 98 11.19 -9.37 2.28
CA PHE A 98 9.79 -9.04 2.46
C PHE A 98 9.21 -8.26 1.27
N LEU A 99 9.93 -7.24 0.79
CA LEU A 99 9.48 -6.40 -0.32
C LEU A 99 9.29 -7.20 -1.62
N GLU A 100 10.08 -8.23 -1.85
CA GLU A 100 9.90 -9.14 -3.00
C GLU A 100 8.74 -10.13 -2.74
N TRP A 101 8.68 -10.75 -1.56
CA TRP A 101 7.61 -11.69 -1.22
C TRP A 101 6.22 -11.06 -1.30
N GLN A 102 6.07 -9.82 -0.82
CA GLN A 102 4.77 -9.16 -0.74
C GLN A 102 4.10 -8.94 -2.11
N HIS A 103 4.84 -8.87 -3.21
CA HIS A 103 4.27 -8.66 -4.53
C HIS A 103 3.29 -9.76 -4.94
N ALA A 104 3.70 -11.01 -4.84
CA ALA A 104 2.89 -12.18 -5.17
C ALA A 104 2.05 -12.68 -3.97
N GLY A 105 2.41 -12.26 -2.77
CA GLY A 105 1.71 -12.54 -1.52
C GLY A 105 0.61 -11.51 -1.24
N LEU A 106 0.85 -10.63 -0.27
CA LEU A 106 -0.16 -9.68 0.22
C LEU A 106 -0.75 -8.81 -0.88
N ARG A 107 0.11 -8.13 -1.66
CA ARG A 107 -0.34 -7.15 -2.64
C ARG A 107 -1.26 -7.75 -3.70
N LEU A 108 -0.83 -8.85 -4.32
CA LEU A 108 -1.63 -9.49 -5.36
C LEU A 108 -3.03 -9.84 -4.83
N HIS A 109 -3.09 -10.48 -3.68
CA HIS A 109 -4.33 -11.05 -3.18
C HIS A 109 -5.25 -10.00 -2.54
N CYS A 110 -4.71 -9.05 -1.76
CA CYS A 110 -5.49 -7.93 -1.22
C CYS A 110 -6.04 -7.02 -2.33
N ALA A 111 -5.21 -6.68 -3.32
CA ALA A 111 -5.62 -5.86 -4.45
C ALA A 111 -6.67 -6.56 -5.32
N MET A 112 -6.51 -7.86 -5.60
CA MET A 112 -7.46 -8.60 -6.41
C MET A 112 -8.81 -8.76 -5.72
N TYR A 113 -8.83 -9.07 -4.42
CA TYR A 113 -10.07 -9.10 -3.64
C TYR A 113 -10.81 -7.76 -3.69
N PHE A 114 -10.09 -6.66 -3.38
CA PHE A 114 -10.65 -5.30 -3.48
C PHE A 114 -11.19 -5.02 -4.89
N ARG A 115 -10.41 -5.33 -5.92
CA ARG A 115 -10.78 -5.08 -7.31
C ARG A 115 -12.07 -5.81 -7.70
N VAL A 116 -12.16 -7.10 -7.39
CA VAL A 116 -13.28 -7.92 -7.83
C VAL A 116 -14.55 -7.67 -7.00
N LYS A 117 -14.41 -7.44 -5.69
CA LYS A 117 -15.56 -7.26 -4.80
C LYS A 117 -16.10 -5.82 -4.82
N TYR A 118 -15.22 -4.83 -4.94
CA TYR A 118 -15.59 -3.42 -4.83
C TYR A 118 -15.47 -2.65 -6.15
N LEU A 119 -14.30 -2.68 -6.79
CA LEU A 119 -14.01 -1.79 -7.90
C LEU A 119 -14.75 -2.20 -9.19
N ASN A 120 -14.67 -3.48 -9.57
CA ASN A 120 -15.29 -3.98 -10.81
C ASN A 120 -16.81 -3.80 -10.85
N PRO A 121 -17.58 -4.06 -9.77
CA PRO A 121 -19.02 -3.76 -9.76
C PRO A 121 -19.32 -2.28 -10.02
N ILE A 122 -18.52 -1.37 -9.49
CA ILE A 122 -18.68 0.07 -9.71
C ILE A 122 -18.34 0.45 -11.15
N MET A 123 -17.25 -0.08 -11.70
CA MET A 123 -16.78 0.27 -13.05
C MET A 123 -17.62 -0.35 -14.16
N PHE A 124 -18.10 -1.58 -13.97
CA PHE A 124 -18.74 -2.37 -15.03
C PHE A 124 -20.23 -2.65 -14.76
N GLY A 125 -20.77 -2.21 -13.63
CA GLY A 125 -22.20 -2.36 -13.27
C GLY A 125 -22.64 -3.81 -13.05
N LYS A 126 -21.70 -4.78 -12.94
CA LYS A 126 -22.01 -6.19 -12.76
C LYS A 126 -21.26 -6.76 -11.55
N PRO A 127 -21.96 -7.36 -10.59
CA PRO A 127 -21.29 -8.10 -9.52
C PRO A 127 -20.55 -9.32 -10.08
N LEU A 128 -19.47 -9.70 -9.40
CA LEU A 128 -18.79 -10.94 -9.71
C LEU A 128 -19.65 -12.14 -9.27
N ASP A 129 -19.54 -13.27 -9.99
CA ASP A 129 -20.09 -14.55 -9.55
C ASP A 129 -19.61 -14.90 -8.12
N ALA A 130 -20.54 -15.34 -7.27
CA ALA A 130 -20.27 -15.62 -5.86
C ALA A 130 -19.16 -16.68 -5.67
N ARG A 131 -19.12 -17.70 -6.53
CA ARG A 131 -18.09 -18.75 -6.48
C ARG A 131 -16.71 -18.20 -6.82
N ALA A 132 -16.61 -17.34 -7.81
CA ALA A 132 -15.36 -16.69 -8.18
C ALA A 132 -14.91 -15.76 -7.05
N LEU A 133 -15.82 -15.00 -6.41
CA LEU A 133 -15.51 -14.11 -5.28
C LEU A 133 -14.93 -14.91 -4.10
N THR A 134 -15.57 -16.04 -3.73
CA THR A 134 -15.05 -16.94 -2.68
C THR A 134 -13.62 -17.40 -2.97
N GLY A 135 -13.30 -17.69 -4.23
CA GLY A 135 -11.94 -18.07 -4.62
C GLY A 135 -10.90 -16.95 -4.45
N TYR A 136 -11.28 -15.69 -4.66
CA TYR A 136 -10.39 -14.55 -4.37
C TYR A 136 -10.23 -14.30 -2.87
N GLU A 137 -11.31 -14.43 -2.10
CA GLU A 137 -11.30 -14.29 -0.65
C GLU A 137 -10.40 -15.35 0.01
N SER A 138 -10.56 -16.63 -0.35
CA SER A 138 -9.73 -17.72 0.18
C SER A 138 -8.24 -17.53 -0.12
N ARG A 139 -7.88 -17.05 -1.31
CA ARG A 139 -6.47 -16.75 -1.63
C ARG A 139 -5.93 -15.58 -0.81
N MET A 140 -6.74 -14.56 -0.59
CA MET A 140 -6.36 -13.45 0.27
C MET A 140 -6.16 -13.91 1.71
N GLU A 141 -7.09 -14.70 2.26
CA GLU A 141 -6.99 -15.25 3.62
C GLU A 141 -5.76 -16.15 3.80
N ALA A 142 -5.40 -16.94 2.79
CA ALA A 142 -4.17 -17.73 2.81
C ALA A 142 -2.92 -16.82 2.89
N ALA A 143 -2.87 -15.74 2.09
CA ALA A 143 -1.79 -14.77 2.14
C ALA A 143 -1.73 -14.02 3.48
N LEU A 144 -2.90 -13.65 4.05
CA LEU A 144 -3.00 -13.03 5.38
C LEU A 144 -2.55 -13.99 6.49
N THR A 145 -2.88 -15.29 6.37
CA THR A 145 -2.41 -16.34 7.29
C THR A 145 -0.89 -16.46 7.26
N ASP A 146 -0.29 -16.48 6.08
CA ASP A 146 1.17 -16.52 5.92
C ASP A 146 1.82 -15.26 6.51
N PHE A 147 1.27 -14.09 6.27
CA PHE A 147 1.75 -12.85 6.86
C PHE A 147 1.64 -12.87 8.37
N ASN A 148 0.48 -13.23 8.92
CA ASN A 148 0.21 -13.29 10.36
C ASN A 148 1.12 -14.27 11.11
N THR A 149 1.44 -15.41 10.50
CA THR A 149 2.17 -16.51 11.19
C THR A 149 3.65 -16.52 10.87
N LYS A 150 4.04 -16.34 9.60
CA LYS A 150 5.43 -16.48 9.16
C LYS A 150 6.22 -15.17 9.28
N TRP A 151 5.58 -14.02 9.08
CA TRP A 151 6.23 -12.71 9.18
C TRP A 151 6.06 -12.09 10.56
N LEU A 152 4.84 -12.01 11.08
CA LEU A 152 4.55 -11.41 12.39
C LEU A 152 4.67 -12.41 13.56
N GLY A 153 4.76 -13.70 13.30
CA GLY A 153 4.94 -14.73 14.33
C GLY A 153 6.38 -14.91 14.82
N ARG A 154 7.30 -14.03 14.44
CA ARG A 154 8.74 -14.13 14.79
C ARG A 154 9.09 -13.60 16.19
N GLY A 155 8.13 -13.06 16.94
CA GLY A 155 8.35 -12.52 18.29
C GLY A 155 8.96 -11.12 18.30
N THR A 156 8.92 -10.41 17.17
CA THR A 156 9.36 -9.02 17.01
C THR A 156 8.17 -8.07 16.96
N ASP A 157 8.37 -6.78 17.24
CA ASP A 157 7.31 -5.78 17.20
C ASP A 157 6.90 -5.42 15.77
N PHE A 158 7.81 -5.53 14.80
CA PHE A 158 7.62 -5.23 13.39
C PHE A 158 8.11 -6.36 12.51
N ILE A 159 7.90 -6.25 11.21
CA ILE A 159 8.26 -7.30 10.23
C ILE A 159 9.73 -7.66 10.33
N ILE A 160 10.61 -6.65 10.49
CA ILE A 160 12.06 -6.83 10.62
C ILE A 160 12.52 -6.20 11.94
N GLY A 161 12.45 -6.98 13.01
CA GLY A 161 12.95 -6.54 14.33
C GLY A 161 11.96 -5.67 15.12
N ASN A 162 12.50 -4.76 15.95
CA ASN A 162 11.69 -4.00 16.92
C ASN A 162 11.55 -2.50 16.57
N SER A 163 11.94 -2.14 15.36
CA SER A 163 11.72 -0.80 14.81
C SER A 163 11.06 -0.91 13.43
N PRO A 164 10.10 -0.03 13.10
CA PRO A 164 9.42 -0.11 11.82
C PRO A 164 10.34 0.29 10.68
N THR A 165 10.14 -0.34 9.53
CA THR A 165 10.84 -0.08 8.28
C THR A 165 9.84 0.24 7.17
N VAL A 166 10.36 0.52 5.96
CA VAL A 166 9.52 0.64 4.76
C VAL A 166 8.72 -0.63 4.48
N ALA A 167 9.17 -1.81 4.93
CA ALA A 167 8.44 -3.07 4.82
C ALA A 167 7.10 -2.99 5.55
N ASP A 168 7.09 -2.46 6.77
CA ASP A 168 5.89 -2.28 7.58
C ASP A 168 4.91 -1.30 6.95
N LEU A 169 5.41 -0.19 6.42
CA LEU A 169 4.58 0.81 5.78
C LEU A 169 3.92 0.29 4.49
N ILE A 170 4.68 -0.44 3.65
CA ILE A 170 4.14 -1.08 2.44
C ILE A 170 3.07 -2.09 2.83
N ALA A 171 3.36 -3.01 3.77
CA ALA A 171 2.41 -4.04 4.21
C ALA A 171 1.12 -3.41 4.76
N ALA A 172 1.22 -2.40 5.60
CA ALA A 172 0.06 -1.74 6.18
C ALA A 172 -0.86 -1.14 5.10
N CYS A 173 -0.29 -0.47 4.10
CA CYS A 173 -1.08 0.08 3.00
C CYS A 173 -1.77 -1.00 2.17
N GLU A 174 -1.18 -2.19 2.02
CA GLU A 174 -1.83 -3.31 1.33
C GLU A 174 -2.99 -3.88 2.16
N LEU A 175 -2.84 -4.01 3.50
CA LEU A 175 -3.88 -4.54 4.39
C LEU A 175 -5.08 -3.60 4.57
N GLU A 176 -4.89 -2.30 4.38
CA GLU A 176 -5.98 -1.33 4.42
C GLU A 176 -6.90 -1.40 3.18
N GLN A 177 -6.44 -2.01 2.08
CA GLN A 177 -7.20 -2.06 0.83
C GLN A 177 -8.46 -2.93 0.90
N PRO A 178 -8.44 -4.17 1.43
CA PRO A 178 -9.63 -5.01 1.58
C PRO A 178 -10.73 -4.38 2.43
N ARG A 179 -10.39 -3.48 3.35
CA ARG A 179 -11.35 -2.80 4.22
C ARG A 179 -12.38 -1.97 3.42
N MET A 180 -11.98 -1.40 2.29
CA MET A 180 -12.91 -0.72 1.39
C MET A 180 -13.92 -1.68 0.77
N ALA A 181 -13.61 -2.97 0.68
CA ALA A 181 -14.48 -4.03 0.22
C ALA A 181 -15.23 -4.75 1.36
N GLY A 182 -15.15 -4.22 2.59
CA GLY A 182 -15.85 -4.75 3.77
C GLY A 182 -15.15 -5.92 4.46
N TYR A 183 -13.86 -6.16 4.19
CA TYR A 183 -13.07 -7.17 4.90
C TYR A 183 -11.98 -6.49 5.73
N ASN A 184 -12.06 -6.63 7.05
CA ASN A 184 -11.07 -6.06 7.97
C ASN A 184 -10.11 -7.16 8.48
N PRO A 185 -8.85 -7.21 8.02
CA PRO A 185 -7.90 -8.23 8.45
C PRO A 185 -7.64 -8.26 9.97
N SER A 186 -7.74 -7.11 10.65
CA SER A 186 -7.53 -7.00 12.10
C SER A 186 -8.59 -7.76 12.93
N GLU A 187 -9.76 -8.03 12.38
CA GLU A 187 -10.81 -8.77 13.10
C GLU A 187 -10.55 -10.28 13.14
N SER A 188 -9.86 -10.80 12.11
CA SER A 188 -9.61 -12.24 11.96
C SER A 188 -8.20 -12.67 12.39
N PHE A 189 -7.22 -11.74 12.41
CA PHE A 189 -5.81 -12.04 12.58
C PHE A 189 -5.18 -11.22 13.72
N LYS A 190 -4.98 -11.86 14.86
CA LYS A 190 -4.52 -11.19 16.09
C LYS A 190 -3.15 -10.50 15.97
N ASN A 191 -2.17 -11.14 15.32
CA ASN A 191 -0.84 -10.53 15.18
C ASN A 191 -0.91 -9.33 14.24
N ILE A 192 -1.74 -9.40 13.17
CA ILE A 192 -2.00 -8.28 12.28
C ILE A 192 -2.62 -7.11 13.05
N ASP A 193 -3.62 -7.35 13.90
CA ASP A 193 -4.25 -6.28 14.69
C ASP A 193 -3.25 -5.55 15.59
N VAL A 194 -2.47 -6.32 16.36
CA VAL A 194 -1.46 -5.75 17.26
C VAL A 194 -0.39 -4.97 16.50
N TRP A 195 0.14 -5.54 15.43
CA TRP A 195 1.17 -4.92 14.62
C TRP A 195 0.66 -3.67 13.89
N LEU A 196 -0.53 -3.72 13.28
CA LEU A 196 -1.09 -2.60 12.53
C LEU A 196 -1.35 -1.38 13.42
N LYS A 197 -1.75 -1.58 14.70
CA LYS A 197 -1.87 -0.51 15.68
C LYS A 197 -0.53 0.19 15.93
N LYS A 198 0.55 -0.59 16.11
CA LYS A 198 1.91 -0.04 16.28
C LYS A 198 2.39 0.72 15.05
N VAL A 199 2.15 0.18 13.86
CA VAL A 199 2.50 0.84 12.59
C VAL A 199 1.74 2.17 12.45
N ARG A 200 0.42 2.17 12.70
CA ARG A 200 -0.39 3.38 12.64
C ARG A 200 0.08 4.43 13.66
N GLU A 201 0.34 4.03 14.90
CA GLU A 201 0.85 4.94 15.94
C GLU A 201 2.17 5.58 15.52
N HIS A 202 3.12 4.79 15.01
CA HIS A 202 4.42 5.27 14.59
C HIS A 202 4.37 6.26 13.42
N PHE A 203 3.52 6.00 12.41
CA PHE A 203 3.45 6.80 11.19
C PHE A 203 2.38 7.92 11.23
N ASN A 204 1.61 8.05 12.32
CA ASN A 204 0.68 9.16 12.49
C ASN A 204 1.42 10.49 12.73
N PRO A 205 0.84 11.63 12.29
CA PRO A 205 -0.52 11.77 11.70
C PRO A 205 -0.61 11.40 10.21
N TYR A 206 0.50 11.19 9.54
CA TYR A 206 0.55 11.00 8.09
C TYR A 206 -0.03 9.67 7.63
N TYR A 207 -0.05 8.65 8.51
CA TYR A 207 -0.76 7.41 8.23
C TYR A 207 -2.25 7.67 7.97
N ASP A 208 -2.91 8.38 8.86
CA ASP A 208 -4.33 8.69 8.74
C ASP A 208 -4.60 9.68 7.58
N GLU A 209 -3.71 10.63 7.33
CA GLU A 209 -3.77 11.53 6.18
C GLU A 209 -3.72 10.73 4.86
N GLY A 210 -2.79 9.78 4.74
CA GLY A 210 -2.66 8.91 3.56
C GLY A 210 -3.87 8.01 3.33
N HIS A 211 -4.59 7.63 4.40
CA HIS A 211 -5.75 6.74 4.34
C HIS A 211 -7.11 7.48 4.33
N VAL A 212 -7.12 8.79 4.11
CA VAL A 212 -8.36 9.59 4.13
C VAL A 212 -9.42 9.08 3.14
N ILE A 213 -9.01 8.65 1.94
CA ILE A 213 -9.92 8.10 0.92
C ILE A 213 -10.44 6.73 1.36
N VAL A 214 -9.58 5.86 1.86
CA VAL A 214 -9.94 4.53 2.40
C VAL A 214 -11.01 4.68 3.49
N ASN A 215 -10.75 5.54 4.47
CA ASN A 215 -11.66 5.78 5.59
C ASN A 215 -13.01 6.37 5.16
N LYS A 216 -13.03 7.27 4.15
CA LYS A 216 -14.28 7.79 3.56
C LYS A 216 -15.11 6.68 2.91
N ILE A 217 -14.49 5.78 2.18
CA ILE A 217 -15.17 4.66 1.52
C ILE A 217 -15.72 3.68 2.57
N ILE A 218 -14.94 3.32 3.58
CA ILE A 218 -15.40 2.44 4.69
C ILE A 218 -16.63 3.04 5.35
N LYS A 219 -16.57 4.33 5.73
CA LYS A 219 -17.70 5.03 6.35
C LYS A 219 -18.95 5.05 5.47
N LYS A 220 -18.79 5.27 4.17
CA LYS A 220 -19.91 5.24 3.21
C LYS A 220 -20.54 3.85 3.15
N ASN A 221 -19.76 2.80 3.09
CA ASN A 221 -20.26 1.43 2.97
C ASN A 221 -20.97 0.97 4.25
N SER A 222 -20.48 1.33 5.45
CA SER A 222 -21.11 0.99 6.72
C SER A 222 -22.50 1.65 6.88
N THR A 223 -22.70 2.86 6.35
CA THR A 223 -24.01 3.55 6.38
C THR A 223 -25.03 2.96 5.40
N VAL A 224 -24.60 2.28 4.36
CA VAL A 224 -25.50 1.59 3.41
C VAL A 224 -25.98 0.28 4.01
N THR A 225 -25.10 -0.49 4.68
CA THR A 225 -25.44 -1.79 5.29
C THR A 225 -26.39 -1.64 6.49
N SER A 226 -26.39 -0.51 7.19
CA SER A 226 -27.28 -0.25 8.33
C SER A 226 -28.70 0.20 7.93
N LYS A 227 -28.99 0.37 6.64
CA LYS A 227 -30.31 0.80 6.11
C LYS A 227 -31.07 -0.34 5.40
N VAL A 228 -30.53 -1.54 5.38
CA VAL A 228 -31.15 -2.77 4.86
C VAL A 228 -31.42 -3.72 6.01
#